data_c32cd2daeadfe7550ce70dea1a941c08
#
_entry.id   c32cd2daeadfe7550ce70dea1a941c08
#
_cell.length_a   1.000
_cell.length_b   1.000
_cell.length_c   1.000
_cell.angle_alpha   90.00
_cell.angle_beta   90.00
_cell.angle_gamma   90.00
#
_symmetry.space_group_name_H-M   'P 1'
#
loop_
_entity.id
_entity.type
_entity.pdbx_description
1 polymer ?
#
loop_
_entity_poly.entity_id
_entity_poly.type
_entity_poly.pdbx_seq_one_letter_code
_entity_poly.pdbx_strand_id
1 'polypeptide(L)'
;MKIKRISTHRLRECEISMEKWTHFTKWKASEEWIEDEVFGKKWISPTCVCYNPTDGLVYVGLTALDRDIFYTFDPATDTWSSLNYPGERDRYGSKIHQGLEVDDEGRVYAGVATLGDADIWPKATGGPIFRYDPGSGEYEFLCIPIEHDYVQGFVMDRGRGIIYGDTFPGRKMFRYDIGSDSARVLTMLGDVSTEHLALDADGGAWHTYELMQWAGRYPLLRYDPDRDEIDFTNVDLPDVSPGIKGSNQMDSSLLTEDGTMYVGTTAGALVQVDHRGPGVTATYLGKPYVAPRMKGLIEGPDGLIYGVSGGDYDTHFFTYDRRTGLFNDLGPIRDTQDGTRCWLAHHMCMVDAKTFIVAESDNHFRASFLFKVELA
;
A
#
# COMPACT_ATOMS: atom_id res chain seq x y z
N MET A 1 -26.38 2.32 -5.13
CA MET A 1 -25.60 1.34 -4.34
C MET A 1 -25.55 1.77 -2.89
N LYS A 2 -25.54 0.85 -1.94
CA LYS A 2 -25.52 1.12 -0.49
C LYS A 2 -24.69 0.07 0.22
N ILE A 3 -24.06 0.42 1.32
CA ILE A 3 -23.46 -0.53 2.24
C ILE A 3 -24.60 -1.34 2.90
N LYS A 4 -24.49 -2.67 2.86
CA LYS A 4 -25.40 -3.61 3.51
C LYS A 4 -24.91 -3.94 4.92
N ARG A 5 -23.60 -4.18 5.05
CA ARG A 5 -22.96 -4.56 6.31
C ARG A 5 -21.48 -4.16 6.29
N ILE A 6 -20.97 -3.76 7.44
CA ILE A 6 -19.52 -3.71 7.72
C ILE A 6 -19.29 -4.51 8.98
N SER A 7 -18.30 -5.40 8.96
CA SER A 7 -17.87 -6.17 10.13
C SER A 7 -16.36 -6.01 10.35
N THR A 8 -15.98 -5.98 11.61
CA THR A 8 -14.58 -5.85 12.07
C THR A 8 -14.00 -7.21 12.36
N HIS A 9 -12.79 -7.49 11.84
CA HIS A 9 -12.07 -8.75 12.05
C HIS A 9 -10.75 -8.48 12.74
N ARG A 10 -10.63 -8.99 13.97
CA ARG A 10 -9.54 -8.71 14.92
C ARG A 10 -8.60 -9.91 14.97
N LEU A 11 -7.34 -9.73 14.59
CA LEU A 11 -6.31 -10.75 14.79
C LEU A 11 -5.75 -10.69 16.20
N ARG A 12 -5.47 -9.47 16.68
CA ARG A 12 -4.99 -9.21 18.03
C ARG A 12 -5.79 -8.09 18.67
N GLU A 13 -5.95 -8.17 19.98
CA GLU A 13 -6.58 -7.11 20.77
C GLU A 13 -5.56 -6.55 21.75
N CYS A 14 -5.26 -5.27 21.61
CA CYS A 14 -4.55 -4.51 22.62
C CYS A 14 -4.96 -3.06 22.57
N GLU A 15 -5.08 -2.44 23.72
CA GLU A 15 -5.23 -0.99 23.84
C GLU A 15 -3.87 -0.35 24.05
N ILE A 16 -3.71 0.85 23.51
CA ILE A 16 -2.49 1.65 23.58
C ILE A 16 -2.85 3.01 24.16
N SER A 17 -2.07 3.51 25.11
CA SER A 17 -2.23 4.90 25.53
C SER A 17 -1.64 5.86 24.50
N MET A 18 -2.22 7.06 24.38
CA MET A 18 -1.68 8.12 23.50
C MET A 18 -0.23 8.48 23.87
N GLU A 19 0.13 8.43 25.14
CA GLU A 19 1.51 8.65 25.61
C GLU A 19 2.45 7.60 25.02
N LYS A 20 2.05 6.32 25.04
CA LYS A 20 2.84 5.23 24.48
C LYS A 20 2.96 5.33 22.96
N TRP A 21 1.91 5.68 22.26
CA TRP A 21 1.94 5.94 20.82
C TRP A 21 2.88 7.10 20.49
N THR A 22 2.80 8.20 21.23
CA THR A 22 3.68 9.36 21.04
C THR A 22 5.14 9.03 21.31
N HIS A 23 5.42 8.13 22.26
CA HIS A 23 6.78 7.63 22.51
C HIS A 23 7.29 6.81 21.32
N PHE A 24 6.49 5.90 20.83
CA PHE A 24 6.78 5.08 19.64
C PHE A 24 7.04 5.94 18.39
N THR A 25 6.18 6.90 18.08
CA THR A 25 6.30 7.74 16.88
C THR A 25 7.40 8.78 16.95
N LYS A 26 7.97 9.07 18.11
CA LYS A 26 9.15 9.94 18.25
C LYS A 26 10.46 9.26 17.92
N TRP A 27 10.41 8.00 17.49
CA TRP A 27 11.56 7.25 16.98
C TRP A 27 12.82 7.45 17.85
N LYS A 28 12.73 7.04 19.10
CA LYS A 28 13.92 6.77 19.88
C LYS A 28 14.66 5.60 19.23
N ALA A 29 15.74 5.09 19.77
CA ALA A 29 16.47 4.00 19.14
C ALA A 29 15.52 2.85 18.76
N SER A 30 15.66 2.31 17.54
CA SER A 30 14.75 1.27 17.00
C SER A 30 14.66 0.05 17.91
N GLU A 31 15.72 -0.25 18.66
CA GLU A 31 15.75 -1.33 19.64
C GLU A 31 14.77 -1.13 20.81
N GLU A 32 14.52 0.12 21.24
CA GLU A 32 13.67 0.38 22.41
C GLU A 32 12.20 -0.07 22.19
N TRP A 33 11.66 0.11 21.01
CA TRP A 33 10.28 -0.28 20.75
C TRP A 33 10.13 -1.73 20.28
N ILE A 34 11.16 -2.33 19.69
CA ILE A 34 11.18 -3.77 19.39
C ILE A 34 11.08 -4.58 20.71
N GLU A 35 11.72 -4.11 21.78
CA GLU A 35 11.72 -4.76 23.09
C GLU A 35 10.50 -4.43 23.95
N ASP A 36 9.67 -3.45 23.56
CA ASP A 36 8.47 -3.09 24.31
C ASP A 36 7.42 -4.22 24.31
N GLU A 37 6.90 -4.58 25.47
CA GLU A 37 5.95 -5.70 25.59
C GLU A 37 4.61 -5.47 24.87
N VAL A 38 4.17 -4.23 24.72
CA VAL A 38 2.94 -3.92 24.01
C VAL A 38 3.20 -3.84 22.52
N PHE A 39 4.10 -2.99 22.08
CA PHE A 39 4.42 -2.85 20.67
C PHE A 39 5.13 -4.09 20.12
N GLY A 40 6.08 -4.65 20.84
CA GLY A 40 6.86 -5.80 20.40
C GLY A 40 6.09 -7.11 20.30
N LYS A 41 4.99 -7.28 21.04
CA LYS A 41 4.29 -8.57 21.11
C LYS A 41 2.80 -8.52 20.79
N LYS A 42 2.14 -7.40 21.00
CA LYS A 42 0.68 -7.34 20.95
C LYS A 42 0.14 -6.39 19.87
N TRP A 43 0.84 -5.29 19.63
CA TRP A 43 0.39 -4.33 18.62
C TRP A 43 0.70 -4.84 17.23
N ILE A 44 -0.28 -4.68 16.34
CA ILE A 44 -0.16 -4.96 14.91
C ILE A 44 -0.91 -3.92 14.11
N SER A 45 -0.55 -3.82 12.84
CA SER A 45 -1.21 -2.98 11.87
C SER A 45 -1.26 -3.71 10.52
N PRO A 46 -2.45 -4.16 10.04
CA PRO A 46 -2.61 -4.59 8.66
C PRO A 46 -2.26 -3.45 7.70
N THR A 47 -1.30 -3.64 6.85
CA THR A 47 -0.76 -2.59 5.98
C THR A 47 -1.08 -2.78 4.51
N CYS A 48 -1.19 -4.03 4.07
CA CYS A 48 -1.64 -4.35 2.71
C CYS A 48 -2.46 -5.63 2.67
N VAL A 49 -3.31 -5.75 1.67
CA VAL A 49 -4.16 -6.91 1.44
C VAL A 49 -4.24 -7.22 -0.05
N CYS A 50 -4.21 -8.50 -0.41
CA CYS A 50 -4.38 -8.95 -1.79
C CYS A 50 -5.25 -10.20 -1.80
N TYR A 51 -6.32 -10.20 -2.62
CA TYR A 51 -7.17 -11.38 -2.79
C TYR A 51 -6.56 -12.31 -3.83
N ASN A 52 -6.43 -13.59 -3.48
CA ASN A 52 -5.99 -14.62 -4.40
C ASN A 52 -7.22 -15.43 -4.88
N PRO A 53 -7.62 -15.29 -6.14
CA PRO A 53 -8.79 -16.02 -6.66
C PRO A 53 -8.54 -17.53 -6.80
N THR A 54 -7.30 -18.00 -6.76
CA THR A 54 -6.95 -19.41 -6.92
C THR A 54 -7.34 -20.23 -5.68
N ASP A 55 -7.18 -19.68 -4.49
CA ASP A 55 -7.51 -20.34 -3.21
C ASP A 55 -8.67 -19.67 -2.44
N GLY A 56 -9.11 -18.50 -2.90
CA GLY A 56 -10.21 -17.74 -2.28
C GLY A 56 -9.81 -17.01 -0.99
N LEU A 57 -8.53 -16.88 -0.68
CA LEU A 57 -8.03 -16.24 0.53
C LEU A 57 -7.58 -14.80 0.27
N VAL A 58 -7.64 -13.99 1.31
CA VAL A 58 -7.01 -12.67 1.34
C VAL A 58 -5.67 -12.78 2.04
N TYR A 59 -4.60 -12.48 1.34
CA TYR A 59 -3.25 -12.37 1.89
C TYR A 59 -3.09 -11.02 2.55
N VAL A 60 -2.50 -11.01 3.74
CA VAL A 60 -2.41 -9.82 4.59
C VAL A 60 -0.98 -9.61 5.03
N GLY A 61 -0.40 -8.50 4.61
CA GLY A 61 0.84 -7.99 5.15
C GLY A 61 0.58 -7.16 6.40
N LEU A 62 1.34 -7.44 7.45
CA LEU A 62 1.24 -6.74 8.73
C LEU A 62 2.49 -5.92 9.01
N THR A 63 2.34 -4.86 9.82
CA THR A 63 3.39 -4.41 10.71
C THR A 63 3.24 -5.15 12.03
N ALA A 64 4.26 -5.93 12.42
CA ALA A 64 4.29 -6.68 13.66
C ALA A 64 5.75 -6.82 14.14
N LEU A 65 6.04 -6.33 15.34
CA LEU A 65 7.42 -6.29 15.85
C LEU A 65 7.93 -7.64 16.37
N ASP A 66 7.03 -8.60 16.57
CA ASP A 66 7.37 -10.01 16.80
C ASP A 66 7.74 -10.76 15.52
N ARG A 67 7.72 -10.07 14.37
CA ARG A 67 8.08 -10.58 13.04
C ARG A 67 7.12 -11.60 12.43
N ASP A 68 5.98 -11.87 13.04
CA ASP A 68 4.91 -12.63 12.41
C ASP A 68 4.06 -11.65 11.56
N ILE A 69 4.55 -11.37 10.35
CA ILE A 69 4.10 -10.28 9.49
C ILE A 69 3.25 -10.73 8.31
N PHE A 70 3.03 -12.04 8.12
CA PHE A 70 2.34 -12.54 6.95
C PHE A 70 1.25 -13.55 7.29
N TYR A 71 0.01 -13.21 6.94
CA TYR A 71 -1.19 -13.96 7.29
C TYR A 71 -2.09 -14.15 6.08
N THR A 72 -3.04 -15.08 6.22
CA THR A 72 -4.25 -15.11 5.41
C THR A 72 -5.47 -14.80 6.27
N PHE A 73 -6.47 -14.22 5.62
CA PHE A 73 -7.82 -14.06 6.12
C PHE A 73 -8.79 -14.75 5.15
N ASP A 74 -9.57 -15.69 5.64
CA ASP A 74 -10.62 -16.35 4.85
C ASP A 74 -11.91 -15.53 4.94
N PRO A 75 -12.33 -14.87 3.86
CA PRO A 75 -13.54 -14.02 3.87
C PRO A 75 -14.84 -14.83 3.95
N ALA A 76 -14.82 -16.14 3.72
CA ALA A 76 -16.00 -17.01 3.81
C ALA A 76 -16.28 -17.46 5.24
N THR A 77 -15.23 -17.71 6.03
CA THR A 77 -15.32 -18.18 7.43
C THR A 77 -14.95 -17.13 8.46
N ASP A 78 -14.48 -15.96 8.00
CA ASP A 78 -13.98 -14.86 8.85
C ASP A 78 -12.83 -15.28 9.79
N THR A 79 -11.94 -16.16 9.32
CA THR A 79 -10.84 -16.71 10.12
C THR A 79 -9.47 -16.29 9.62
N TRP A 80 -8.54 -16.15 10.57
CA TRP A 80 -7.16 -15.81 10.32
C TRP A 80 -6.25 -17.04 10.42
N SER A 81 -5.20 -17.08 9.60
CA SER A 81 -4.14 -18.08 9.69
C SER A 81 -2.77 -17.44 9.49
N SER A 82 -1.82 -17.70 10.40
CA SER A 82 -0.43 -17.30 10.19
C SER A 82 0.21 -18.17 9.11
N LEU A 83 0.98 -17.56 8.25
CA LEU A 83 1.78 -18.24 7.24
C LEU A 83 3.20 -18.56 7.76
N ASN A 84 3.48 -18.23 9.03
CA ASN A 84 4.76 -18.51 9.70
C ASN A 84 5.95 -17.96 8.91
N TYR A 85 5.91 -16.67 8.57
CA TYR A 85 7.00 -16.02 7.83
C TYR A 85 8.35 -16.31 8.52
N PRO A 86 9.35 -16.89 7.79
CA PRO A 86 10.63 -17.30 8.39
C PRO A 86 11.59 -16.12 8.59
N GLY A 87 11.16 -15.13 9.38
CA GLY A 87 11.84 -13.85 9.59
C GLY A 87 13.13 -13.88 10.42
N GLU A 88 13.77 -15.04 10.60
CA GLU A 88 14.96 -15.16 11.43
C GLU A 88 16.21 -14.46 10.89
N ARG A 89 16.20 -14.11 9.61
CA ARG A 89 17.38 -13.56 8.92
C ARG A 89 17.59 -12.07 9.13
N ASP A 90 16.55 -11.33 9.54
CA ASP A 90 16.63 -9.90 9.72
C ASP A 90 15.83 -9.43 10.94
N ARG A 91 16.56 -8.89 11.91
CA ARG A 91 15.98 -8.33 13.15
C ARG A 91 15.04 -7.16 12.90
N TYR A 92 15.24 -6.40 11.84
CA TYR A 92 14.55 -5.15 11.57
C TYR A 92 13.41 -5.29 10.55
N GLY A 93 13.32 -6.42 9.87
CA GLY A 93 12.19 -6.77 8.99
C GLY A 93 10.93 -6.99 9.84
N SER A 94 10.08 -5.98 9.93
CA SER A 94 8.92 -5.95 10.83
C SER A 94 7.62 -5.66 10.10
N LYS A 95 7.64 -5.63 8.75
CA LYS A 95 6.51 -5.12 8.00
C LYS A 95 6.48 -5.70 6.59
N ILE A 96 5.28 -5.98 6.06
CA ILE A 96 5.00 -6.01 4.62
C ILE A 96 4.09 -4.82 4.36
N HIS A 97 4.58 -3.79 3.64
CA HIS A 97 3.89 -2.51 3.62
C HIS A 97 2.95 -2.35 2.43
N GLN A 98 3.45 -1.96 1.25
CA GLN A 98 2.67 -1.79 0.02
C GLN A 98 3.15 -2.72 -1.11
N GLY A 99 4.06 -3.64 -0.80
CA GLY A 99 4.59 -4.63 -1.74
C GLY A 99 3.97 -5.99 -1.49
N LEU A 100 2.78 -6.25 -2.05
CA LEU A 100 2.07 -7.53 -1.96
C LEU A 100 1.25 -7.75 -3.23
N GLU A 101 1.64 -8.75 -4.03
CA GLU A 101 1.04 -9.07 -5.32
C GLU A 101 0.83 -10.57 -5.48
N VAL A 102 -0.16 -10.94 -6.29
CA VAL A 102 -0.45 -12.34 -6.67
C VAL A 102 -0.27 -12.49 -8.17
N ASP A 103 0.48 -13.49 -8.62
CA ASP A 103 0.63 -13.79 -10.05
C ASP A 103 -0.52 -14.65 -10.60
N ASP A 104 -0.48 -14.93 -11.90
CA ASP A 104 -1.53 -15.68 -12.59
C ASP A 104 -1.59 -17.16 -12.18
N GLU A 105 -0.53 -17.69 -11.57
CA GLU A 105 -0.48 -19.04 -10.99
C GLU A 105 -0.92 -19.08 -9.53
N GLY A 106 -1.27 -17.94 -8.94
CA GLY A 106 -1.70 -17.82 -7.55
C GLY A 106 -0.56 -17.77 -6.54
N ARG A 107 0.70 -17.61 -6.98
CA ARG A 107 1.84 -17.41 -6.07
C ARG A 107 1.86 -15.98 -5.59
N VAL A 108 2.26 -15.79 -4.34
CA VAL A 108 2.22 -14.49 -3.68
C VAL A 108 3.63 -13.92 -3.56
N TYR A 109 3.82 -12.70 -4.04
CA TYR A 109 5.08 -11.95 -3.93
C TYR A 109 4.94 -10.89 -2.86
N ALA A 110 5.93 -10.78 -1.99
CA ALA A 110 5.93 -9.76 -0.94
C ALA A 110 7.31 -9.16 -0.71
N GLY A 111 7.33 -7.88 -0.36
CA GLY A 111 8.52 -7.14 0.01
C GLY A 111 8.56 -6.83 1.49
N VAL A 112 9.69 -7.11 2.14
CA VAL A 112 9.86 -6.85 3.57
C VAL A 112 10.29 -5.42 3.79
N ALA A 113 9.48 -4.71 4.57
CA ALA A 113 9.71 -3.36 5.04
C ALA A 113 10.13 -3.34 6.52
N THR A 114 10.49 -2.16 7.00
CA THR A 114 10.87 -1.93 8.39
C THR A 114 10.11 -0.73 8.98
N LEU A 115 10.02 -0.70 10.30
CA LEU A 115 9.71 0.50 11.06
C LEU A 115 10.97 1.23 11.54
N GLY A 116 12.16 0.61 11.37
CA GLY A 116 13.42 1.24 11.74
C GLY A 116 13.73 2.46 10.89
N ASP A 117 14.39 3.43 11.48
CA ASP A 117 14.82 4.65 10.81
C ASP A 117 16.32 4.54 10.40
N ALA A 118 16.93 5.63 10.01
CA ALA A 118 18.32 5.70 9.58
C ALA A 118 19.34 5.14 10.61
N ASP A 119 18.96 5.05 11.89
CA ASP A 119 19.81 4.49 12.95
C ASP A 119 20.11 2.99 12.79
N ILE A 120 19.23 2.25 12.10
CA ILE A 120 19.44 0.82 11.81
C ILE A 120 20.25 0.58 10.54
N TRP A 121 20.34 1.55 9.65
CA TRP A 121 20.91 1.38 8.31
C TRP A 121 22.28 0.72 8.29
N PRO A 122 23.27 1.10 9.14
CA PRO A 122 24.57 0.45 9.12
C PRO A 122 24.58 -1.01 9.60
N LYS A 123 23.51 -1.45 10.27
CA LYS A 123 23.37 -2.77 10.89
C LYS A 123 22.42 -3.68 10.12
N ALA A 124 21.55 -3.08 9.30
CA ALA A 124 20.52 -3.80 8.58
C ALA A 124 21.06 -4.50 7.32
N THR A 125 20.55 -5.66 7.00
CA THR A 125 20.89 -6.38 5.76
C THR A 125 20.16 -5.82 4.55
N GLY A 126 18.98 -5.29 4.77
CA GLY A 126 18.01 -4.87 3.77
C GLY A 126 16.81 -5.81 3.69
N GLY A 127 15.68 -5.30 3.20
CA GLY A 127 14.44 -6.04 3.10
C GLY A 127 14.43 -6.96 1.88
N PRO A 128 14.22 -8.27 2.05
CA PRO A 128 14.11 -9.17 0.91
C PRO A 128 12.77 -9.02 0.19
N ILE A 129 12.76 -9.37 -1.10
CA ILE A 129 11.57 -9.80 -1.82
C ILE A 129 11.52 -11.32 -1.73
N PHE A 130 10.35 -11.85 -1.41
CA PHE A 130 10.12 -13.29 -1.40
C PHE A 130 8.87 -13.65 -2.21
N ARG A 131 8.83 -14.92 -2.61
CA ARG A 131 7.65 -15.57 -3.21
C ARG A 131 7.17 -16.67 -2.27
N TYR A 132 5.87 -16.74 -2.05
CA TYR A 132 5.20 -17.79 -1.30
C TYR A 132 4.30 -18.58 -2.25
N ASP A 133 4.41 -19.91 -2.21
CA ASP A 133 3.56 -20.83 -2.94
C ASP A 133 2.46 -21.38 -2.01
N PRO A 134 1.18 -20.98 -2.20
CA PRO A 134 0.09 -21.50 -1.38
C PRO A 134 -0.14 -23.01 -1.49
N GLY A 135 0.20 -23.60 -2.63
CA GLY A 135 0.00 -25.03 -2.88
C GLY A 135 0.94 -25.92 -2.07
N SER A 136 2.18 -25.49 -1.90
CA SER A 136 3.21 -26.22 -1.11
C SER A 136 3.42 -25.65 0.29
N GLY A 137 3.04 -24.39 0.53
CA GLY A 137 3.37 -23.65 1.75
C GLY A 137 4.84 -23.21 1.84
N GLU A 138 5.56 -23.24 0.73
CA GLU A 138 6.99 -22.95 0.69
C GLU A 138 7.29 -21.49 0.40
N TYR A 139 8.37 -20.99 1.02
CA TYR A 139 8.94 -19.68 0.80
C TYR A 139 10.18 -19.76 -0.06
N GLU A 140 10.28 -18.90 -1.07
CA GLU A 140 11.48 -18.66 -1.85
C GLU A 140 11.92 -17.21 -1.68
N PHE A 141 13.12 -17.00 -1.13
CA PHE A 141 13.73 -15.67 -1.05
C PHE A 141 14.39 -15.33 -2.37
N LEU A 142 13.86 -14.33 -3.05
CA LEU A 142 14.31 -13.96 -4.39
C LEU A 142 15.56 -13.07 -4.32
N CYS A 143 15.47 -11.90 -3.75
CA CYS A 143 16.60 -10.98 -3.64
C CYS A 143 16.44 -9.98 -2.48
N ILE A 144 17.54 -9.31 -2.11
CA ILE A 144 17.54 -8.03 -1.44
C ILE A 144 17.87 -7.00 -2.52
N PRO A 145 16.90 -6.20 -3.00
CA PRO A 145 17.12 -5.36 -4.18
C PRO A 145 18.16 -4.26 -3.94
N ILE A 146 18.28 -3.79 -2.71
CA ILE A 146 19.26 -2.76 -2.32
C ILE A 146 19.73 -3.08 -0.90
N GLU A 147 21.04 -3.26 -0.73
CA GLU A 147 21.64 -3.48 0.59
C GLU A 147 21.32 -2.35 1.55
N HIS A 148 21.02 -2.69 2.80
CA HIS A 148 20.66 -1.81 3.90
C HIS A 148 19.32 -1.11 3.78
N ASP A 149 18.68 -1.12 2.61
CA ASP A 149 17.35 -0.53 2.40
C ASP A 149 16.25 -1.60 2.47
N TYR A 150 15.06 -1.21 2.89
CA TYR A 150 13.89 -2.07 3.01
C TYR A 150 12.84 -1.74 1.96
N VAL A 151 12.15 -2.76 1.44
CA VAL A 151 11.12 -2.60 0.40
C VAL A 151 9.86 -2.00 1.02
N GLN A 152 9.52 -0.76 0.66
CA GLN A 152 8.31 -0.10 1.16
C GLN A 152 7.08 -0.44 0.34
N GLY A 153 7.22 -0.47 -0.97
CA GLY A 153 6.17 -0.81 -1.89
C GLY A 153 6.72 -1.35 -3.19
N PHE A 154 5.88 -2.06 -3.93
CA PHE A 154 6.17 -2.43 -5.30
C PHE A 154 4.89 -2.70 -6.10
N VAL A 155 5.05 -2.68 -7.42
CA VAL A 155 4.08 -3.16 -8.41
C VAL A 155 4.77 -4.17 -9.31
N MET A 156 4.01 -5.14 -9.83
CA MET A 156 4.55 -6.21 -10.67
C MET A 156 3.98 -6.13 -12.10
N ASP A 157 4.87 -5.93 -13.07
CA ASP A 157 4.56 -6.20 -14.48
C ASP A 157 4.62 -7.72 -14.71
N ARG A 158 3.46 -8.37 -14.60
CA ARG A 158 3.33 -9.83 -14.71
C ARG A 158 3.73 -10.31 -16.12
N GLY A 159 3.41 -9.53 -17.14
CA GLY A 159 3.70 -9.87 -18.52
C GLY A 159 5.20 -9.95 -18.83
N ARG A 160 6.00 -9.09 -18.21
CA ARG A 160 7.45 -9.06 -18.34
C ARG A 160 8.18 -9.82 -17.23
N GLY A 161 7.51 -10.18 -16.13
CA GLY A 161 8.14 -10.77 -14.95
C GLY A 161 9.06 -9.78 -14.22
N ILE A 162 8.66 -8.51 -14.12
CA ILE A 162 9.46 -7.44 -13.52
C ILE A 162 8.72 -6.86 -12.32
N ILE A 163 9.44 -6.67 -11.22
CA ILE A 163 8.98 -5.93 -10.05
C ILE A 163 9.66 -4.56 -10.05
N TYR A 164 8.85 -3.50 -9.94
CA TYR A 164 9.30 -2.14 -9.70
C TYR A 164 8.90 -1.75 -8.28
N GLY A 165 9.85 -1.25 -7.49
CA GLY A 165 9.57 -0.89 -6.12
C GLY A 165 10.37 0.32 -5.65
N ASP A 166 10.03 0.76 -4.44
CA ASP A 166 10.76 1.78 -3.71
C ASP A 166 11.25 1.26 -2.37
N THR A 167 12.24 1.96 -1.81
CA THR A 167 12.89 1.57 -0.57
C THR A 167 12.90 2.67 0.48
N PHE A 168 13.09 2.26 1.74
CA PHE A 168 13.36 3.10 2.89
C PHE A 168 14.54 2.52 3.69
N PRO A 169 15.44 3.33 4.29
CA PRO A 169 15.40 4.79 4.33
C PRO A 169 16.03 5.50 3.11
N GLY A 170 16.65 4.76 2.19
CA GLY A 170 17.39 5.33 1.07
C GLY A 170 16.54 6.01 -0.01
N ARG A 171 15.22 5.84 0.01
CA ARG A 171 14.28 6.44 -0.95
C ARG A 171 14.73 6.27 -2.40
N LYS A 172 14.95 5.03 -2.79
CA LYS A 172 15.40 4.64 -4.12
C LYS A 172 14.33 3.86 -4.83
N MET A 173 14.09 4.18 -6.09
CA MET A 173 13.31 3.34 -7.00
C MET A 173 14.21 2.25 -7.58
N PHE A 174 13.73 1.03 -7.61
CA PHE A 174 14.45 -0.12 -8.16
C PHE A 174 13.61 -0.91 -9.17
N ARG A 175 14.30 -1.71 -9.97
CA ARG A 175 13.75 -2.76 -10.81
C ARG A 175 14.40 -4.09 -10.40
N TYR A 176 13.58 -5.14 -10.27
CA TYR A 176 14.01 -6.52 -10.15
C TYR A 176 13.40 -7.35 -11.27
N ASP A 177 14.24 -8.03 -12.02
CA ASP A 177 13.86 -8.94 -13.11
C ASP A 177 13.90 -10.37 -12.58
N ILE A 178 12.72 -10.98 -12.50
CA ILE A 178 12.54 -12.32 -11.92
C ILE A 178 13.23 -13.38 -12.79
N GLY A 179 13.18 -13.21 -14.12
CA GLY A 179 13.72 -14.19 -15.07
C GLY A 179 15.24 -14.27 -15.08
N SER A 180 15.92 -13.14 -14.88
CA SER A 180 17.38 -13.05 -14.82
C SER A 180 17.95 -12.99 -13.42
N ASP A 181 17.09 -12.97 -12.38
CA ASP A 181 17.45 -12.80 -10.97
C ASP A 181 18.37 -11.60 -10.76
N SER A 182 18.00 -10.46 -11.31
CA SER A 182 18.82 -9.26 -11.23
C SER A 182 18.06 -8.03 -10.76
N ALA A 183 18.59 -7.37 -9.73
CA ALA A 183 18.07 -6.11 -9.21
C ALA A 183 19.00 -4.95 -9.54
N ARG A 184 18.42 -3.77 -9.79
CA ARG A 184 19.19 -2.54 -9.96
C ARG A 184 18.41 -1.31 -9.48
N VAL A 185 19.15 -0.33 -9.00
CA VAL A 185 18.62 1.01 -8.71
C VAL A 185 18.31 1.73 -10.02
N LEU A 186 17.13 2.32 -10.12
CA LEU A 186 16.74 3.17 -11.23
C LEU A 186 17.06 4.63 -10.95
N THR A 187 16.63 5.14 -9.79
CA THR A 187 16.87 6.53 -9.39
C THR A 187 16.66 6.74 -7.89
N MET A 188 17.02 7.92 -7.41
CA MET A 188 16.68 8.45 -6.09
C MET A 188 15.36 9.23 -6.19
N LEU A 189 14.48 9.06 -5.22
CA LEU A 189 13.17 9.72 -5.19
C LEU A 189 13.15 11.02 -4.39
N GLY A 190 14.17 11.25 -3.55
CA GLY A 190 14.18 12.37 -2.60
C GLY A 190 13.31 12.10 -1.37
N ASP A 191 12.90 13.15 -0.67
CA ASP A 191 12.09 13.04 0.55
C ASP A 191 10.59 12.88 0.22
N VAL A 192 10.24 11.80 -0.47
CA VAL A 192 8.84 11.43 -0.70
C VAL A 192 8.29 10.70 0.52
N SER A 193 7.03 10.96 0.86
CA SER A 193 6.37 10.40 2.04
C SER A 193 5.40 9.25 1.70
N THR A 194 5.28 8.91 0.43
CA THR A 194 4.40 7.82 -0.05
C THR A 194 5.21 6.70 -0.65
N GLU A 195 4.66 5.51 -0.58
CA GLU A 195 5.27 4.24 -0.97
C GLU A 195 4.49 3.57 -2.12
N HIS A 196 3.77 4.38 -2.90
CA HIS A 196 2.96 3.86 -4.00
C HIS A 196 3.62 4.09 -5.35
N LEU A 197 3.67 3.01 -6.11
CA LEU A 197 3.97 3.02 -7.52
C LEU A 197 2.71 2.75 -8.34
N ALA A 198 2.73 3.10 -9.62
CA ALA A 198 1.71 2.71 -10.58
C ALA A 198 2.36 2.04 -11.79
N LEU A 199 1.58 1.19 -12.47
CA LEU A 199 1.91 0.71 -13.81
C LEU A 199 0.95 1.33 -14.81
N ASP A 200 1.46 1.67 -15.99
CA ASP A 200 0.63 2.00 -17.13
C ASP A 200 0.42 0.78 -18.07
N ALA A 201 -0.41 0.95 -19.07
CA ALA A 201 -0.75 -0.12 -20.01
C ALA A 201 0.45 -0.62 -20.87
N ASP A 202 1.50 0.19 -20.97
CA ASP A 202 2.72 -0.16 -21.70
C ASP A 202 3.77 -0.82 -20.77
N GLY A 203 3.43 -1.03 -19.49
CA GLY A 203 4.32 -1.58 -18.45
C GLY A 203 5.32 -0.57 -17.90
N GLY A 204 5.12 0.72 -18.17
CA GLY A 204 5.90 1.80 -17.56
C GLY A 204 5.58 1.96 -16.09
N ALA A 205 6.61 2.10 -15.25
CA ALA A 205 6.47 2.28 -13.83
C ALA A 205 6.54 3.76 -13.43
N TRP A 206 5.56 4.19 -12.63
CA TRP A 206 5.38 5.57 -12.22
C TRP A 206 5.59 5.76 -10.72
N HIS A 207 6.16 6.90 -10.38
CA HIS A 207 6.26 7.37 -9.00
C HIS A 207 6.24 8.90 -8.96
N THR A 208 6.02 9.48 -7.78
CA THR A 208 6.35 10.89 -7.52
C THR A 208 7.78 11.00 -7.00
N TYR A 209 8.49 12.08 -7.34
CA TYR A 209 9.82 12.36 -6.80
C TYR A 209 9.88 13.79 -6.28
N GLU A 210 10.76 14.04 -5.32
CA GLU A 210 10.94 15.39 -4.80
C GLU A 210 11.92 16.16 -5.68
N LEU A 211 11.43 17.20 -6.37
CA LEU A 211 12.27 18.00 -7.24
C LEU A 211 13.20 18.94 -6.45
N MET A 212 12.67 19.53 -5.39
CA MET A 212 13.41 20.47 -4.56
C MET A 212 12.87 20.46 -3.13
N GLN A 213 13.73 20.12 -2.18
CA GLN A 213 13.38 19.93 -0.78
C GLN A 213 12.61 21.09 -0.14
N TRP A 214 12.94 22.33 -0.50
CA TRP A 214 12.25 23.51 0.05
C TRP A 214 11.01 23.94 -0.75
N ALA A 215 10.84 23.45 -1.97
CA ALA A 215 9.74 23.85 -2.83
C ALA A 215 8.48 23.01 -2.59
N GLY A 216 8.61 21.82 -1.98
CA GLY A 216 7.50 20.89 -1.75
C GLY A 216 6.84 20.44 -3.05
N ARG A 217 7.60 20.37 -4.15
CA ARG A 217 7.11 19.90 -5.44
C ARG A 217 7.41 18.41 -5.64
N TYR A 218 6.39 17.67 -6.05
CA TYR A 218 6.44 16.23 -6.26
C TYR A 218 5.90 15.85 -7.64
N PRO A 219 6.66 16.18 -8.72
CA PRO A 219 6.25 15.80 -10.06
C PRO A 219 6.31 14.29 -10.25
N LEU A 220 5.65 13.83 -11.31
CA LEU A 220 5.66 12.45 -11.75
C LEU A 220 6.97 12.12 -12.49
N LEU A 221 7.51 10.95 -12.25
CA LEU A 221 8.49 10.29 -13.10
C LEU A 221 7.86 9.03 -13.70
N ARG A 222 8.36 8.64 -14.87
CA ARG A 222 8.02 7.39 -15.55
C ARG A 222 9.29 6.65 -15.95
N TYR A 223 9.43 5.41 -15.54
CA TYR A 223 10.44 4.52 -16.10
C TYR A 223 9.82 3.76 -17.28
N ASP A 224 10.47 3.82 -18.44
CA ASP A 224 10.09 3.11 -19.64
C ASP A 224 10.95 1.84 -19.79
N PRO A 225 10.37 0.63 -19.63
CA PRO A 225 11.13 -0.61 -19.67
C PRO A 225 11.67 -0.97 -21.07
N ASP A 226 11.02 -0.51 -22.14
CA ASP A 226 11.40 -0.84 -23.50
C ASP A 226 12.59 0.02 -23.98
N ARG A 227 12.71 1.24 -23.46
CA ARG A 227 13.83 2.15 -23.75
C ARG A 227 14.91 2.12 -22.68
N ASP A 228 14.62 1.57 -21.53
CA ASP A 228 15.48 1.59 -20.35
C ASP A 228 15.82 3.02 -19.90
N GLU A 229 14.83 3.90 -19.89
CA GLU A 229 14.99 5.33 -19.60
C GLU A 229 13.99 5.82 -18.56
N ILE A 230 14.39 6.85 -17.79
CA ILE A 230 13.49 7.57 -16.88
C ILE A 230 13.14 8.91 -17.51
N ASP A 231 11.86 9.15 -17.63
CA ASP A 231 11.30 10.46 -17.98
C ASP A 231 10.89 11.20 -16.69
N PHE A 232 11.61 12.27 -16.38
CA PHE A 232 11.24 13.22 -15.34
C PHE A 232 10.27 14.23 -15.95
N THR A 233 8.98 13.91 -15.87
CA THR A 233 7.94 14.59 -16.67
C THR A 233 7.74 16.07 -16.37
N ASN A 234 8.20 16.54 -15.21
CA ASN A 234 7.95 17.88 -14.66
C ASN A 234 6.45 18.24 -14.51
N VAL A 235 5.58 17.21 -14.48
CA VAL A 235 4.14 17.34 -14.28
C VAL A 235 3.80 16.96 -12.84
N ASP A 236 3.29 17.92 -12.08
CA ASP A 236 2.80 17.68 -10.72
C ASP A 236 1.39 17.08 -10.76
N LEU A 237 1.08 16.22 -9.80
CA LEU A 237 -0.31 15.91 -9.49
C LEU A 237 -1.01 17.17 -8.96
N PRO A 238 -2.29 17.41 -9.32
CA PRO A 238 -3.01 18.59 -8.88
C PRO A 238 -2.98 18.77 -7.36
N ASP A 239 -2.52 19.92 -6.90
CA ASP A 239 -2.48 20.27 -5.47
C ASP A 239 -3.81 20.90 -5.07
N VAL A 240 -4.63 20.12 -4.36
CA VAL A 240 -5.94 20.56 -3.85
C VAL A 240 -5.89 21.00 -2.38
N SER A 241 -4.71 21.01 -1.79
CA SER A 241 -4.47 21.47 -0.41
C SER A 241 -3.19 22.32 -0.38
N PRO A 242 -3.16 23.44 -1.10
CA PRO A 242 -1.96 24.26 -1.24
C PRO A 242 -1.46 24.74 0.12
N GLY A 243 -0.15 24.68 0.30
CA GLY A 243 0.51 25.01 1.56
C GLY A 243 0.73 23.83 2.51
N ILE A 244 0.20 22.66 2.20
CA ILE A 244 0.50 21.43 2.93
C ILE A 244 1.56 20.64 2.14
N LYS A 245 2.79 20.57 2.65
CA LYS A 245 3.88 19.81 2.01
C LYS A 245 3.45 18.36 1.80
N GLY A 246 3.62 17.84 0.59
CA GLY A 246 3.33 16.46 0.24
C GLY A 246 1.85 16.14 0.01
N SER A 247 0.99 17.15 -0.11
CA SER A 247 -0.45 16.96 -0.35
C SER A 247 -0.78 16.40 -1.74
N ASN A 248 0.15 16.47 -2.67
CA ASN A 248 0.00 16.04 -4.07
C ASN A 248 0.91 14.87 -4.45
N GLN A 249 1.24 14.00 -3.51
CA GLN A 249 1.93 12.74 -3.80
C GLN A 249 0.95 11.62 -4.13
N MET A 250 1.43 10.60 -4.84
CA MET A 250 0.67 9.40 -5.16
C MET A 250 0.45 8.58 -3.88
N ASP A 251 -0.79 8.29 -3.54
CA ASP A 251 -1.21 7.56 -2.33
C ASP A 251 -1.88 6.22 -2.65
N SER A 252 -2.36 6.07 -3.87
CA SER A 252 -2.84 4.82 -4.47
C SER A 252 -2.84 4.94 -5.99
N SER A 253 -2.94 3.82 -6.69
CA SER A 253 -3.06 3.78 -8.14
C SER A 253 -4.01 2.69 -8.60
N LEU A 254 -4.54 2.85 -9.81
CA LEU A 254 -5.36 1.87 -10.48
C LEU A 254 -5.12 1.97 -12.00
N LEU A 255 -4.78 0.86 -12.61
CA LEU A 255 -4.87 0.67 -14.05
C LEU A 255 -6.15 -0.08 -14.37
N THR A 256 -7.05 0.54 -15.12
CA THR A 256 -8.32 -0.08 -15.53
C THR A 256 -8.14 -0.99 -16.73
N GLU A 257 -9.11 -1.89 -16.98
CA GLU A 257 -9.07 -2.82 -18.12
C GLU A 257 -8.91 -2.13 -19.49
N ASP A 258 -9.41 -0.90 -19.65
CA ASP A 258 -9.26 -0.11 -20.86
C ASP A 258 -7.90 0.63 -20.96
N GLY A 259 -6.99 0.39 -20.00
CA GLY A 259 -5.66 0.98 -19.96
C GLY A 259 -5.62 2.43 -19.46
N THR A 260 -6.66 2.92 -18.83
CA THR A 260 -6.66 4.25 -18.20
C THR A 260 -6.07 4.16 -16.79
N MET A 261 -5.10 5.04 -16.50
CA MET A 261 -4.47 5.10 -15.19
C MET A 261 -5.13 6.17 -14.30
N TYR A 262 -5.50 5.78 -13.10
CA TYR A 262 -6.01 6.65 -12.04
C TYR A 262 -5.05 6.66 -10.85
N VAL A 263 -4.96 7.80 -10.20
CA VAL A 263 -4.12 8.02 -9.02
C VAL A 263 -4.96 8.67 -7.93
N GLY A 264 -4.94 8.08 -6.74
CA GLY A 264 -5.39 8.73 -5.52
C GLY A 264 -4.23 9.51 -4.91
N THR A 265 -4.49 10.73 -4.42
CA THR A 265 -3.45 11.57 -3.82
C THR A 265 -3.50 11.59 -2.31
N THR A 266 -2.39 11.99 -1.68
CA THR A 266 -2.32 12.25 -0.23
C THR A 266 -3.30 13.31 0.25
N ALA A 267 -3.77 14.19 -0.63
CA ALA A 267 -4.85 15.14 -0.33
C ALA A 267 -6.26 14.53 -0.50
N GLY A 268 -6.38 13.25 -0.89
CA GLY A 268 -7.66 12.58 -1.12
C GLY A 268 -8.34 12.95 -2.44
N ALA A 269 -7.58 13.42 -3.41
CA ALA A 269 -8.07 13.71 -4.76
C ALA A 269 -7.92 12.48 -5.67
N LEU A 270 -8.89 12.26 -6.56
CA LEU A 270 -8.78 11.34 -7.67
C LEU A 270 -8.28 12.10 -8.90
N VAL A 271 -7.25 11.56 -9.54
CA VAL A 271 -6.58 12.15 -10.70
C VAL A 271 -6.47 11.08 -11.79
N GLN A 272 -6.80 11.44 -13.03
CA GLN A 272 -6.49 10.64 -14.21
C GLN A 272 -5.13 11.08 -14.78
N VAL A 273 -4.24 10.13 -14.99
CA VAL A 273 -2.93 10.37 -15.63
C VAL A 273 -2.94 9.76 -17.02
N ASP A 274 -2.59 10.55 -18.04
CA ASP A 274 -2.47 10.10 -19.42
C ASP A 274 -1.11 10.51 -20.00
N HIS A 275 -0.42 9.54 -20.62
CA HIS A 275 0.88 9.70 -21.27
C HIS A 275 0.86 9.30 -22.75
N ARG A 276 -0.28 8.89 -23.27
CA ARG A 276 -0.45 8.43 -24.67
C ARG A 276 -0.51 9.57 -25.67
N GLY A 277 -0.63 10.80 -25.20
CA GLY A 277 -0.61 12.03 -26.01
C GLY A 277 0.80 12.59 -26.23
N PRO A 278 0.92 13.84 -26.71
CA PRO A 278 2.19 14.50 -26.95
C PRO A 278 2.99 14.85 -25.67
N GLY A 279 2.49 14.51 -24.52
CA GLY A 279 3.09 14.71 -23.19
C GLY A 279 2.23 14.13 -22.12
N VAL A 280 2.74 14.15 -20.89
CA VAL A 280 2.01 13.67 -19.71
C VAL A 280 0.99 14.72 -19.28
N THR A 281 -0.21 14.27 -18.95
CA THR A 281 -1.26 15.11 -18.34
C THR A 281 -1.78 14.48 -17.06
N ALA A 282 -2.08 15.30 -16.06
CA ALA A 282 -2.68 14.89 -14.79
C ALA A 282 -3.97 15.70 -14.58
N THR A 283 -5.11 15.06 -14.79
CA THR A 283 -6.43 15.70 -14.76
C THR A 283 -7.12 15.46 -13.44
N TYR A 284 -7.41 16.52 -12.70
CA TYR A 284 -8.20 16.47 -11.47
C TYR A 284 -9.65 16.08 -11.75
N LEU A 285 -10.13 15.00 -11.11
CA LEU A 285 -11.49 14.50 -11.28
C LEU A 285 -12.41 14.87 -10.11
N GLY A 286 -11.84 15.14 -8.94
CA GLY A 286 -12.60 15.51 -7.75
C GLY A 286 -12.13 14.81 -6.48
N LYS A 287 -12.88 15.04 -5.41
CA LYS A 287 -12.74 14.35 -4.11
C LYS A 287 -14.07 13.70 -3.74
N PRO A 288 -14.07 12.43 -3.30
CA PRO A 288 -15.31 11.79 -2.84
C PRO A 288 -15.79 12.37 -1.50
N TYR A 289 -14.86 12.81 -0.67
CA TYR A 289 -15.08 13.31 0.68
C TYR A 289 -14.06 14.39 1.05
N VAL A 290 -14.33 15.18 2.08
CA VAL A 290 -13.49 16.33 2.46
C VAL A 290 -12.14 15.94 3.08
N ALA A 291 -12.01 14.73 3.62
CA ALA A 291 -10.80 14.27 4.29
C ALA A 291 -9.62 14.07 3.33
N PRO A 292 -8.37 14.12 3.83
CA PRO A 292 -7.19 13.75 3.06
C PRO A 292 -7.07 12.23 2.91
N ARG A 293 -6.10 11.79 2.15
CA ARG A 293 -5.72 10.40 1.85
C ARG A 293 -6.72 9.68 0.94
N MET A 294 -6.18 8.97 -0.02
CA MET A 294 -6.92 8.04 -0.87
C MET A 294 -6.03 6.80 -1.07
N LYS A 295 -6.23 5.80 -0.21
CA LYS A 295 -5.33 4.67 -0.03
C LYS A 295 -5.74 3.37 -0.75
N GLY A 296 -6.81 3.39 -1.49
CA GLY A 296 -7.24 2.22 -2.24
C GLY A 296 -8.18 2.59 -3.37
N LEU A 297 -7.93 2.01 -4.55
CA LEU A 297 -8.74 2.16 -5.76
C LEU A 297 -8.84 0.80 -6.44
N ILE A 298 -10.04 0.39 -6.82
CA ILE A 298 -10.29 -0.89 -7.51
C ILE A 298 -11.39 -0.68 -8.56
N GLU A 299 -11.21 -1.17 -9.77
CA GLU A 299 -12.27 -1.26 -10.76
C GLU A 299 -13.17 -2.46 -10.48
N GLY A 300 -14.45 -2.20 -10.34
CA GLY A 300 -15.46 -3.27 -10.20
C GLY A 300 -15.93 -3.80 -11.54
N PRO A 301 -16.56 -4.99 -11.56
CA PRO A 301 -17.09 -5.59 -12.78
C PRO A 301 -18.26 -4.80 -13.42
N ASP A 302 -18.81 -3.82 -12.71
CA ASP A 302 -19.81 -2.87 -13.19
C ASP A 302 -19.19 -1.61 -13.83
N GLY A 303 -17.86 -1.53 -13.90
CA GLY A 303 -17.09 -0.43 -14.46
C GLY A 303 -17.02 0.81 -13.56
N LEU A 304 -17.48 0.71 -12.31
CA LEU A 304 -17.25 1.75 -11.31
C LEU A 304 -15.86 1.59 -10.70
N ILE A 305 -15.27 2.71 -10.30
CA ILE A 305 -14.10 2.69 -9.42
C ILE A 305 -14.59 2.75 -7.99
N TYR A 306 -14.22 1.75 -7.19
CA TYR A 306 -14.42 1.70 -5.76
C TYR A 306 -13.18 2.20 -5.05
N GLY A 307 -13.36 2.92 -3.94
CA GLY A 307 -12.21 3.41 -3.21
C GLY A 307 -12.48 3.73 -1.75
N VAL A 308 -11.38 3.98 -1.03
CA VAL A 308 -11.38 4.43 0.36
C VAL A 308 -10.64 5.76 0.48
N SER A 309 -11.19 6.67 1.25
CA SER A 309 -10.61 8.01 1.48
C SER A 309 -10.84 8.43 2.93
N GLY A 310 -9.88 9.14 3.50
CA GLY A 310 -9.97 9.66 4.86
C GLY A 310 -9.03 9.01 5.86
N GLY A 311 -9.10 9.50 7.09
CA GLY A 311 -8.32 9.03 8.23
C GLY A 311 -8.86 9.60 9.54
N ASP A 312 -8.19 9.34 10.68
CA ASP A 312 -8.55 9.83 12.01
C ASP A 312 -10.01 9.50 12.41
N TYR A 313 -10.42 8.21 12.18
CA TYR A 313 -11.79 7.72 12.37
C TYR A 313 -12.86 8.28 11.42
N ASP A 314 -12.43 8.98 10.38
CA ASP A 314 -13.30 9.54 9.35
C ASP A 314 -12.92 9.01 7.96
N THR A 315 -12.80 7.70 7.87
CA THR A 315 -12.51 6.95 6.64
C THR A 315 -13.80 6.54 5.98
N HIS A 316 -13.99 6.92 4.72
CA HIS A 316 -15.19 6.66 3.93
C HIS A 316 -14.93 5.68 2.78
N PHE A 317 -15.95 4.89 2.47
CA PHE A 317 -16.00 4.05 1.28
C PHE A 317 -16.82 4.78 0.21
N PHE A 318 -16.31 4.84 -1.02
CA PHE A 318 -16.95 5.58 -2.11
C PHE A 318 -16.95 4.79 -3.43
N THR A 319 -17.74 5.28 -4.39
CA THR A 319 -17.64 4.90 -5.80
C THR A 319 -17.48 6.13 -6.69
N TYR A 320 -16.83 5.94 -7.84
CA TYR A 320 -16.73 6.93 -8.90
C TYR A 320 -17.18 6.32 -10.22
N ASP A 321 -18.16 6.94 -10.88
CA ASP A 321 -18.64 6.54 -12.20
C ASP A 321 -17.87 7.32 -13.29
N ARG A 322 -17.01 6.61 -14.01
CA ARG A 322 -16.18 7.17 -15.09
C ARG A 322 -16.98 7.79 -16.23
N ARG A 323 -18.21 7.30 -16.48
CA ARG A 323 -19.07 7.77 -17.57
C ARG A 323 -19.75 9.11 -17.26
N THR A 324 -20.08 9.31 -15.99
CA THR A 324 -20.79 10.52 -15.54
C THR A 324 -19.89 11.53 -14.83
N GLY A 325 -18.70 11.11 -14.41
CA GLY A 325 -17.78 11.91 -13.60
C GLY A 325 -18.27 12.14 -12.16
N LEU A 326 -19.20 11.32 -11.68
CA LEU A 326 -19.82 11.54 -10.36
C LEU A 326 -19.26 10.60 -9.30
N PHE A 327 -18.97 11.18 -8.14
CA PHE A 327 -18.71 10.43 -6.92
C PHE A 327 -20.01 10.13 -6.17
N ASN A 328 -20.03 8.98 -5.52
CA ASN A 328 -21.07 8.61 -4.57
C ASN A 328 -20.37 8.17 -3.28
N ASP A 329 -20.42 9.02 -2.25
CA ASP A 329 -19.96 8.70 -0.91
C ASP A 329 -20.97 7.71 -0.28
N LEU A 330 -20.51 6.49 0.00
CA LEU A 330 -21.32 5.44 0.60
C LEU A 330 -21.34 5.53 2.14
N GLY A 331 -20.51 6.40 2.71
CA GLY A 331 -20.43 6.68 4.13
C GLY A 331 -19.21 6.12 4.83
N PRO A 332 -19.12 6.35 6.16
CA PRO A 332 -17.97 5.98 6.95
C PRO A 332 -17.83 4.45 7.09
N ILE A 333 -16.59 3.98 7.08
CA ILE A 333 -16.25 2.59 7.40
C ILE A 333 -16.38 2.40 8.91
N ARG A 334 -17.53 1.86 9.29
CA ARG A 334 -17.92 1.64 10.68
C ARG A 334 -18.65 0.31 10.81
N ASP A 335 -18.21 -0.53 11.74
CA ASP A 335 -18.90 -1.78 12.05
C ASP A 335 -20.38 -1.53 12.35
N THR A 336 -21.24 -2.28 11.67
CA THR A 336 -22.70 -2.10 11.75
C THR A 336 -23.31 -2.66 13.03
N GLN A 337 -22.57 -3.48 13.79
CA GLN A 337 -23.03 -4.07 15.04
C GLN A 337 -22.54 -3.31 16.27
N ASP A 338 -21.23 -3.11 16.41
CA ASP A 338 -20.63 -2.52 17.62
C ASP A 338 -20.21 -1.05 17.44
N GLY A 339 -20.22 -0.56 16.20
CA GLY A 339 -19.89 0.83 15.88
C GLY A 339 -18.40 1.14 15.86
N THR A 340 -17.53 0.12 15.88
CA THR A 340 -16.09 0.30 15.73
C THR A 340 -15.77 1.00 14.41
N ARG A 341 -14.99 2.09 14.47
CA ARG A 341 -14.61 2.89 13.29
C ARG A 341 -13.23 2.51 12.79
N CYS A 342 -13.07 2.56 11.47
CA CYS A 342 -11.76 2.50 10.84
C CYS A 342 -10.99 3.79 11.11
N TRP A 343 -9.78 3.67 11.70
CA TRP A 343 -8.91 4.81 11.98
C TRP A 343 -8.40 5.45 10.70
N LEU A 344 -7.68 4.65 9.90
CA LEU A 344 -7.09 5.04 8.64
C LEU A 344 -7.08 3.82 7.73
N ALA A 345 -7.80 3.85 6.61
CA ALA A 345 -7.63 2.82 5.60
C ALA A 345 -6.23 2.93 4.98
N HIS A 346 -5.55 1.82 4.82
CA HIS A 346 -4.20 1.77 4.26
C HIS A 346 -4.13 1.02 2.93
N HIS A 347 -4.98 0.04 2.75
CA HIS A 347 -5.12 -0.73 1.52
C HIS A 347 -6.50 -1.36 1.44
N MET A 348 -6.90 -1.79 0.25
CA MET A 348 -8.12 -2.58 0.08
C MET A 348 -7.98 -3.59 -1.05
N CYS A 349 -8.73 -4.69 -0.97
CA CYS A 349 -8.92 -5.62 -2.06
C CYS A 349 -10.40 -5.98 -2.23
N MET A 350 -10.76 -6.44 -3.43
CA MET A 350 -12.10 -6.92 -3.77
C MET A 350 -12.08 -8.45 -3.79
N VAL A 351 -12.96 -9.07 -3.01
CA VAL A 351 -13.17 -10.53 -2.97
C VAL A 351 -14.14 -10.97 -4.05
N ASP A 352 -15.22 -10.24 -4.19
CA ASP A 352 -16.22 -10.39 -5.25
C ASP A 352 -16.89 -9.03 -5.55
N ALA A 353 -17.83 -9.02 -6.49
CA ALA A 353 -18.51 -7.80 -6.93
C ALA A 353 -19.18 -6.97 -5.81
N LYS A 354 -19.34 -7.51 -4.62
CA LYS A 354 -20.02 -6.87 -3.50
C LYS A 354 -19.27 -6.93 -2.18
N THR A 355 -18.15 -7.63 -2.12
CA THR A 355 -17.39 -7.87 -0.88
C THR A 355 -15.97 -7.30 -1.01
N PHE A 356 -15.62 -6.42 -0.12
CA PHE A 356 -14.31 -5.77 -0.06
C PHE A 356 -13.70 -5.95 1.33
N ILE A 357 -12.37 -6.10 1.36
CA ILE A 357 -11.60 -6.09 2.60
C ILE A 357 -10.77 -4.80 2.63
N VAL A 358 -10.89 -4.06 3.71
CA VAL A 358 -10.15 -2.82 3.96
C VAL A 358 -9.21 -3.04 5.14
N ALA A 359 -7.93 -2.82 4.92
CA ALA A 359 -6.90 -2.87 5.95
C ALA A 359 -6.83 -1.52 6.66
N GLU A 360 -6.99 -1.52 7.97
CA GLU A 360 -6.74 -0.37 8.83
C GLU A 360 -5.29 -0.33 9.25
N SER A 361 -4.68 0.85 9.29
CA SER A 361 -3.29 1.04 9.71
C SER A 361 -3.17 2.05 10.85
N ASP A 362 -2.08 1.90 11.60
CA ASP A 362 -1.51 2.87 12.54
C ASP A 362 -2.51 3.47 13.55
N ASN A 363 -3.45 2.66 14.04
CA ASN A 363 -4.39 3.13 15.05
C ASN A 363 -3.65 3.52 16.34
N HIS A 364 -3.85 4.77 16.77
CA HIS A 364 -3.13 5.36 17.91
C HIS A 364 -3.61 4.84 19.27
N PHE A 365 -4.72 4.13 19.32
CA PHE A 365 -5.37 3.73 20.57
C PHE A 365 -5.47 2.22 20.75
N ARG A 366 -5.23 1.44 19.69
CA ARG A 366 -5.34 -0.01 19.71
C ARG A 366 -4.56 -0.68 18.56
N ALA A 367 -4.46 -2.00 18.58
CA ALA A 367 -4.11 -2.76 17.40
C ALA A 367 -5.14 -2.49 16.29
N SER A 368 -4.65 -2.41 15.05
CA SER A 368 -5.50 -2.17 13.89
C SER A 368 -6.21 -3.45 13.43
N PHE A 369 -7.30 -3.30 12.66
CA PHE A 369 -8.19 -4.39 12.27
C PHE A 369 -8.35 -4.47 10.74
N LEU A 370 -8.96 -5.56 10.26
CA LEU A 370 -9.58 -5.60 8.94
C LEU A 370 -11.07 -5.24 9.05
N PHE A 371 -11.56 -4.57 8.03
CA PHE A 371 -12.99 -4.30 7.85
C PHE A 371 -13.48 -4.98 6.58
N LYS A 372 -14.48 -5.85 6.71
CA LYS A 372 -15.16 -6.47 5.59
C LYS A 372 -16.39 -5.63 5.26
N VAL A 373 -16.41 -5.06 4.06
CA VAL A 373 -17.50 -4.21 3.55
C VAL A 373 -18.32 -5.00 2.57
N GLU A 374 -19.60 -5.17 2.85
CA GLU A 374 -20.57 -5.86 2.00
C GLU A 374 -21.57 -4.84 1.43
N LEU A 375 -21.76 -4.87 0.11
CA LEU A 375 -22.73 -4.03 -0.61
C LEU A 375 -24.05 -4.75 -0.85
N ALA A 376 -25.15 -3.98 -0.96
CA ALA A 376 -26.48 -4.49 -1.21
C ALA A 376 -26.68 -4.96 -2.66
#